data_f447df82252985ef73ca3c64d886b929
#
_entry.id   f447df82252985ef73ca3c64d886b929
#
_cell.length_a   1.000
_cell.length_b   1.000
_cell.length_c   1.000
_cell.angle_alpha   90.00
_cell.angle_beta   90.00
_cell.angle_gamma   90.00
#
_symmetry.space_group_name_H-M   'P 1'
#
loop_
_entity.id
_entity.type
_entity.pdbx_description
1 polymer ?
#
loop_
_entity_poly.entity_id
_entity_poly.type
_entity_poly.pdbx_seq_one_letter_code
_entity_poly.pdbx_strand_id
1 'polypeptide(L)'
;MCGICGFVGNGNKSILINMREKMLHRGPDDAGIYLNLENQIGLGHRRLSIIDLSERGRQPMESSSGENVITYNGEVYNYLEIKRELEKNGIYFRSNTDTEVVLEAIQYWGIKAINKFHGMFAIAIWNKSKKELLLIRDRLGIKPLYYSITQSGIVFASEIKALLEHPEVPKDLNYNALDCYLKVDYIPGNRTIFKYVHKLLPAHY
;
A
#
# COMPACT_ATOMS: atom_id res chain seq x y z
N MET A 1 4.88 -9.62 -8.76
CA MET A 1 4.70 -8.28 -8.10
C MET A 1 3.80 -8.46 -6.89
N CYS A 2 4.13 -7.82 -5.77
CA CYS A 2 3.29 -7.89 -4.58
C CYS A 2 1.91 -7.23 -4.77
N GLY A 3 0.99 -7.49 -3.84
CA GLY A 3 -0.31 -6.85 -3.75
C GLY A 3 -0.55 -6.31 -2.36
N ILE A 4 -1.00 -5.07 -2.25
CA ILE A 4 -1.37 -4.44 -0.99
C ILE A 4 -2.86 -4.08 -0.98
N CYS A 5 -3.49 -4.17 0.17
CA CYS A 5 -4.86 -3.71 0.41
C CYS A 5 -5.07 -3.31 1.87
N GLY A 6 -6.15 -2.64 2.13
CA GLY A 6 -6.53 -2.31 3.49
C GLY A 6 -7.69 -1.32 3.56
N PHE A 7 -8.04 -0.98 4.79
CA PHE A 7 -9.09 -0.01 5.09
C PHE A 7 -8.82 0.70 6.41
N VAL A 8 -9.35 1.90 6.56
CA VAL A 8 -9.63 2.57 7.82
C VAL A 8 -11.13 2.81 7.85
N GLY A 9 -11.80 2.38 8.92
CA GLY A 9 -13.26 2.41 9.07
C GLY A 9 -13.83 1.03 9.33
N ASN A 10 -15.11 0.84 8.99
CA ASN A 10 -15.79 -0.43 9.21
C ASN A 10 -15.15 -1.55 8.39
N GLY A 11 -14.79 -2.62 9.07
CA GLY A 11 -14.21 -3.80 8.43
C GLY A 11 -13.88 -4.88 9.44
N ASN A 12 -13.59 -6.06 8.95
CA ASN A 12 -13.24 -7.19 9.78
C ASN A 12 -12.20 -8.09 9.10
N LYS A 13 -11.76 -9.12 9.81
CA LYS A 13 -10.76 -10.07 9.32
C LYS A 13 -11.16 -10.78 8.03
N SER A 14 -12.43 -11.15 7.90
CA SER A 14 -12.94 -11.86 6.71
C SER A 14 -12.88 -10.96 5.47
N ILE A 15 -13.34 -9.71 5.58
CA ILE A 15 -13.26 -8.71 4.50
C ILE A 15 -11.80 -8.52 4.07
N LEU A 16 -10.90 -8.30 5.04
CA LEU A 16 -9.48 -8.09 4.75
C LEU A 16 -8.84 -9.29 4.05
N ILE A 17 -9.17 -10.51 4.48
CA ILE A 17 -8.70 -11.73 3.83
C ILE A 17 -9.25 -11.82 2.40
N ASN A 18 -10.53 -11.58 2.18
CA ASN A 18 -11.13 -11.62 0.85
C ASN A 18 -10.45 -10.61 -0.10
N MET A 19 -10.25 -9.36 0.35
CA MET A 19 -9.52 -8.34 -0.40
C MET A 19 -8.12 -8.84 -0.79
N ARG A 20 -7.38 -9.38 0.16
CA ARG A 20 -6.03 -9.90 -0.04
C ARG A 20 -6.00 -11.07 -1.03
N GLU A 21 -6.90 -12.05 -0.89
CA GLU A 21 -6.93 -13.25 -1.74
C GLU A 21 -7.27 -12.95 -3.20
N LYS A 22 -7.99 -11.87 -3.49
CA LYS A 22 -8.19 -11.41 -4.89
C LYS A 22 -6.89 -11.04 -5.60
N MET A 23 -5.81 -10.87 -4.86
CA MET A 23 -4.48 -10.55 -5.40
C MET A 23 -3.49 -11.71 -5.32
N LEU A 24 -3.95 -12.96 -5.12
CA LEU A 24 -3.10 -14.15 -5.04
C LEU A 24 -2.13 -14.27 -6.22
N HIS A 25 -2.60 -13.97 -7.45
CA HIS A 25 -1.78 -14.01 -8.67
C HIS A 25 -0.61 -13.01 -8.67
N ARG A 26 -0.67 -11.95 -7.85
CA ARG A 26 0.43 -10.97 -7.71
C ARG A 26 1.53 -11.47 -6.77
N GLY A 27 1.15 -12.16 -5.72
CA GLY A 27 2.09 -12.63 -4.70
C GLY A 27 1.66 -13.98 -4.14
N PRO A 28 2.07 -15.08 -4.82
CA PRO A 28 1.67 -16.42 -4.42
C PRO A 28 2.44 -16.95 -3.20
N ASP A 29 3.62 -16.38 -2.89
CA ASP A 29 4.61 -17.02 -2.00
C ASP A 29 4.26 -16.84 -0.51
N ASP A 30 3.72 -15.69 -0.12
CA ASP A 30 3.35 -15.44 1.29
C ASP A 30 2.16 -14.46 1.38
N ALA A 31 1.50 -14.49 2.54
CA ALA A 31 0.33 -13.67 2.82
C ALA A 31 0.31 -13.21 4.28
N GLY A 32 0.17 -11.91 4.49
CA GLY A 32 0.07 -11.33 5.83
C GLY A 32 -1.13 -10.41 5.99
N ILE A 33 -1.52 -10.21 7.24
CA ILE A 33 -2.51 -9.21 7.65
C ILE A 33 -2.07 -8.56 8.96
N TYR A 34 -2.40 -7.28 9.10
CA TYR A 34 -2.43 -6.54 10.36
C TYR A 34 -3.86 -6.03 10.55
N LEU A 35 -4.45 -6.28 11.71
CA LEU A 35 -5.81 -5.85 12.02
C LEU A 35 -5.85 -5.33 13.46
N ASN A 36 -6.30 -4.09 13.63
CA ASN A 36 -6.58 -3.49 14.92
C ASN A 36 -8.01 -2.95 14.91
N LEU A 37 -8.92 -3.64 15.61
CA LEU A 37 -10.34 -3.30 15.62
C LEU A 37 -10.65 -2.04 16.44
N GLU A 38 -9.85 -1.73 17.46
CA GLU A 38 -10.02 -0.50 18.25
C GLU A 38 -9.77 0.76 17.43
N ASN A 39 -8.77 0.70 16.55
CA ASN A 39 -8.44 1.79 15.62
C ASN A 39 -9.10 1.62 14.26
N GLN A 40 -9.94 0.60 14.08
CA GLN A 40 -10.67 0.31 12.84
C GLN A 40 -9.76 0.28 11.60
N ILE A 41 -8.56 -0.31 11.72
CA ILE A 41 -7.58 -0.40 10.63
C ILE A 41 -7.30 -1.86 10.27
N GLY A 42 -7.28 -2.14 8.97
CA GLY A 42 -6.80 -3.41 8.42
C GLY A 42 -5.81 -3.17 7.28
N LEU A 43 -4.66 -3.85 7.32
CA LEU A 43 -3.67 -3.88 6.25
C LEU A 43 -3.42 -5.32 5.82
N GLY A 44 -3.44 -5.57 4.51
CA GLY A 44 -3.21 -6.88 3.91
C GLY A 44 -2.10 -6.84 2.88
N HIS A 45 -1.36 -7.94 2.77
CA HIS A 45 -0.26 -8.11 1.84
C HIS A 45 -0.27 -9.49 1.18
N ARG A 46 0.00 -9.53 -0.14
CA ARG A 46 0.38 -10.74 -0.89
C ARG A 46 1.79 -10.55 -1.40
N ARG A 47 2.68 -11.50 -1.08
CA ARG A 47 4.12 -11.39 -1.33
C ARG A 47 4.54 -12.23 -2.52
N LEU A 48 5.32 -11.61 -3.40
CA LEU A 48 6.26 -12.29 -4.30
C LEU A 48 7.66 -12.08 -3.72
N SER A 49 8.29 -13.14 -3.24
CA SER A 49 9.57 -13.09 -2.55
C SER A 49 10.71 -13.01 -3.56
N ILE A 50 11.48 -11.89 -3.56
CA ILE A 50 12.56 -11.64 -4.51
C ILE A 50 13.89 -11.40 -3.79
N ILE A 51 13.97 -10.42 -2.88
CA ILE A 51 15.22 -9.96 -2.25
C ILE A 51 15.56 -10.79 -1.01
N ASP A 52 14.59 -11.03 -0.15
CA ASP A 52 14.76 -11.78 1.10
C ASP A 52 13.69 -12.87 1.16
N LEU A 53 14.09 -14.13 1.11
CA LEU A 53 13.17 -15.28 1.15
C LEU A 53 12.77 -15.67 2.57
N SER A 54 13.35 -15.03 3.59
CA SER A 54 13.07 -15.32 4.99
C SER A 54 11.75 -14.69 5.45
N GLU A 55 11.26 -15.18 6.60
CA GLU A 55 10.09 -14.61 7.28
C GLU A 55 10.30 -13.15 7.74
N ARG A 56 11.55 -12.69 7.85
CA ARG A 56 11.89 -11.31 8.25
C ARG A 56 11.43 -10.26 7.23
N GLY A 57 11.22 -10.66 5.98
CA GLY A 57 10.64 -9.80 4.93
C GLY A 57 9.12 -9.83 4.86
N ARG A 58 8.44 -10.47 5.81
CA ARG A 58 6.98 -10.58 5.84
C ARG A 58 6.32 -9.23 6.07
N GLN A 59 5.19 -9.03 5.41
CA GLN A 59 4.39 -7.83 5.52
C GLN A 59 2.92 -8.19 5.85
N PRO A 60 2.17 -7.28 6.50
CA PRO A 60 2.56 -5.97 6.99
C PRO A 60 3.67 -6.02 8.03
N MET A 61 4.59 -5.02 8.00
CA MET A 61 5.78 -4.96 8.85
C MET A 61 5.67 -3.80 9.83
N GLU A 62 6.02 -4.04 11.10
CA GLU A 62 6.10 -3.00 12.13
C GLU A 62 7.50 -2.40 12.21
N SER A 63 7.58 -1.07 12.41
CA SER A 63 8.84 -0.36 12.66
C SER A 63 9.53 -0.85 13.93
N SER A 64 10.81 -0.51 14.07
CA SER A 64 11.61 -0.84 15.27
C SER A 64 11.01 -0.27 16.55
N SER A 65 10.38 0.90 16.49
CA SER A 65 9.64 1.53 17.59
C SER A 65 8.27 0.91 17.86
N GLY A 66 7.73 0.09 16.91
CA GLY A 66 6.36 -0.41 16.95
C GLY A 66 5.28 0.64 16.63
N GLU A 67 5.66 1.87 16.28
CA GLU A 67 4.73 2.99 16.07
C GLU A 67 4.09 2.98 14.68
N ASN A 68 4.84 2.59 13.66
CA ASN A 68 4.35 2.50 12.28
C ASN A 68 4.20 1.06 11.81
N VAL A 69 3.20 0.83 10.96
CA VAL A 69 2.98 -0.45 10.26
C VAL A 69 2.88 -0.17 8.77
N ILE A 70 3.70 -0.87 7.97
CA ILE A 70 3.74 -0.70 6.51
C ILE A 70 3.20 -1.92 5.78
N THR A 71 2.48 -1.68 4.68
CA THR A 71 2.32 -2.63 3.58
C THR A 71 2.78 -1.95 2.28
N TYR A 72 3.64 -2.64 1.53
CA TYR A 72 4.44 -2.07 0.47
C TYR A 72 4.53 -3.01 -0.73
N ASN A 73 4.26 -2.45 -1.91
CA ASN A 73 4.46 -3.12 -3.19
C ASN A 73 5.41 -2.27 -4.03
N GLY A 74 6.67 -2.65 -4.11
CA GLY A 74 7.64 -1.85 -4.83
C GLY A 74 9.06 -2.36 -4.71
N GLU A 75 9.98 -1.50 -5.14
CA GLU A 75 11.41 -1.63 -5.00
C GLU A 75 12.05 -0.25 -4.97
N VAL A 76 12.77 0.06 -3.89
CA VAL A 76 13.58 1.28 -3.74
C VAL A 76 15.03 0.90 -4.04
N TYR A 77 15.49 1.20 -5.25
CA TYR A 77 16.78 0.74 -5.79
C TYR A 77 17.99 1.21 -4.99
N ASN A 78 17.93 2.42 -4.42
CA ASN A 78 19.00 3.00 -3.61
C ASN A 78 18.85 2.71 -2.10
N TYR A 79 18.10 1.66 -1.73
CA TYR A 79 17.84 1.33 -0.32
C TYR A 79 19.13 1.09 0.50
N LEU A 80 20.19 0.55 -0.10
CA LEU A 80 21.47 0.35 0.60
C LEU A 80 22.17 1.67 0.97
N GLU A 81 22.03 2.72 0.17
CA GLU A 81 22.55 4.06 0.48
C GLU A 81 21.77 4.67 1.65
N ILE A 82 20.44 4.57 1.59
CA ILE A 82 19.52 5.02 2.64
C ILE A 82 19.79 4.26 3.94
N LYS A 83 19.96 2.95 3.86
CA LYS A 83 20.30 2.10 5.01
C LYS A 83 21.56 2.59 5.73
N ARG A 84 22.64 2.81 4.97
CA ARG A 84 23.91 3.33 5.52
C ARG A 84 23.77 4.70 6.18
N GLU A 85 22.94 5.58 5.63
CA GLU A 85 22.65 6.89 6.22
C GLU A 85 21.92 6.75 7.55
N LEU A 86 20.93 5.85 7.62
CA LEU A 86 20.17 5.56 8.84
C LEU A 86 21.03 4.87 9.91
N GLU A 87 21.89 3.94 9.52
CA GLU A 87 22.84 3.26 10.42
C GLU A 87 23.80 4.25 11.10
N LYS A 88 24.29 5.28 10.36
CA LYS A 88 25.10 6.36 10.92
C LYS A 88 24.35 7.20 11.98
N ASN A 89 23.02 7.18 11.93
CA ASN A 89 22.15 7.84 12.89
C ASN A 89 21.64 6.88 14.00
N GLY A 90 22.25 5.70 14.13
CA GLY A 90 21.97 4.75 15.21
C GLY A 90 20.76 3.85 14.98
N ILE A 91 20.26 3.75 13.75
CA ILE A 91 19.13 2.86 13.44
C ILE A 91 19.67 1.48 13.04
N TYR A 92 19.13 0.44 13.65
CA TYR A 92 19.51 -0.95 13.40
C TYR A 92 18.40 -1.68 12.63
N PHE A 93 18.82 -2.56 11.70
CA PHE A 93 17.93 -3.33 10.84
C PHE A 93 17.93 -4.81 11.20
N ARG A 94 16.73 -5.41 11.16
CA ARG A 94 16.51 -6.84 11.47
C ARG A 94 16.50 -7.72 10.22
N SER A 95 16.28 -7.09 9.05
CA SER A 95 16.19 -7.76 7.74
C SER A 95 17.12 -7.12 6.71
N ASN A 96 17.19 -7.74 5.55
CA ASN A 96 17.89 -7.20 4.39
C ASN A 96 16.93 -6.68 3.32
N THR A 97 15.67 -6.40 3.68
CA THR A 97 14.66 -5.93 2.74
C THR A 97 14.71 -4.41 2.59
N ASP A 98 14.40 -3.94 1.40
CA ASP A 98 14.14 -2.53 1.15
C ASP A 98 12.89 -2.03 1.90
N THR A 99 11.92 -2.92 2.16
CA THR A 99 10.71 -2.62 2.95
C THR A 99 11.03 -2.06 4.33
N GLU A 100 11.94 -2.71 5.07
CA GLU A 100 12.36 -2.22 6.40
C GLU A 100 13.07 -0.87 6.30
N VAL A 101 13.92 -0.70 5.28
CA VAL A 101 14.60 0.57 5.05
C VAL A 101 13.63 1.70 4.72
N VAL A 102 12.62 1.45 3.89
CA VAL A 102 11.54 2.40 3.58
C VAL A 102 10.76 2.78 4.85
N LEU A 103 10.41 1.78 5.66
CA LEU A 103 9.66 1.97 6.89
C LEU A 103 10.44 2.84 7.90
N GLU A 104 11.70 2.47 8.18
CA GLU A 104 12.54 3.21 9.12
C GLU A 104 12.93 4.61 8.59
N ALA A 105 13.08 4.76 7.28
CA ALA A 105 13.29 6.07 6.66
C ALA A 105 12.10 7.01 6.88
N ILE A 106 10.86 6.51 6.70
CA ILE A 106 9.64 7.29 6.96
C ILE A 106 9.49 7.56 8.46
N GLN A 107 9.83 6.59 9.31
CA GLN A 107 9.85 6.79 10.77
C GLN A 107 10.80 7.93 11.17
N TYR A 108 11.97 7.99 10.58
CA TYR A 108 13.03 8.93 10.96
C TYR A 108 12.86 10.33 10.33
N TRP A 109 12.60 10.40 9.01
CA TRP A 109 12.49 11.68 8.28
C TRP A 109 11.05 12.13 8.01
N GLY A 110 10.05 11.32 8.41
CA GLY A 110 8.65 11.56 8.06
C GLY A 110 8.42 11.47 6.56
N ILE A 111 7.40 12.19 6.07
CA ILE A 111 7.04 12.20 4.64
C ILE A 111 8.20 12.68 3.73
N LYS A 112 9.14 13.45 4.25
CA LYS A 112 10.31 13.92 3.47
C LYS A 112 11.23 12.80 3.01
N ALA A 113 11.16 11.61 3.64
CA ALA A 113 11.89 10.42 3.22
C ALA A 113 11.65 10.07 1.74
N ILE A 114 10.42 10.30 1.23
CA ILE A 114 10.03 9.98 -0.14
C ILE A 114 10.93 10.69 -1.18
N ASN A 115 11.43 11.87 -0.87
CA ASN A 115 12.32 12.61 -1.76
C ASN A 115 13.66 11.91 -1.99
N LYS A 116 14.07 11.05 -1.05
CA LYS A 116 15.30 10.25 -1.12
C LYS A 116 15.13 8.95 -1.89
N PHE A 117 13.90 8.48 -2.10
CA PHE A 117 13.63 7.18 -2.73
C PHE A 117 13.78 7.25 -4.25
N HIS A 118 14.64 6.41 -4.80
CA HIS A 118 14.74 6.11 -6.23
C HIS A 118 14.15 4.73 -6.46
N GLY A 119 12.99 4.66 -7.12
CA GLY A 119 12.32 3.38 -7.29
C GLY A 119 10.88 3.48 -7.76
N MET A 120 10.22 2.36 -7.74
CA MET A 120 8.82 2.18 -8.10
C MET A 120 8.08 1.60 -6.90
N PHE A 121 7.03 2.27 -6.42
CA PHE A 121 6.36 1.86 -5.20
C PHE A 121 4.92 2.33 -5.08
N ALA A 122 4.13 1.50 -4.40
CA ALA A 122 2.88 1.84 -3.74
C ALA A 122 3.01 1.46 -2.27
N ILE A 123 2.83 2.43 -1.38
CA ILE A 123 3.01 2.29 0.05
C ILE A 123 1.70 2.63 0.74
N ALA A 124 1.33 1.84 1.75
CA ALA A 124 0.38 2.24 2.77
C ALA A 124 1.06 2.08 4.13
N ILE A 125 1.12 3.16 4.89
CA ILE A 125 1.73 3.19 6.21
C ILE A 125 0.73 3.74 7.23
N TRP A 126 0.54 3.01 8.31
CA TRP A 126 -0.31 3.38 9.43
C TRP A 126 0.52 3.85 10.61
N ASN A 127 0.28 5.06 11.09
CA ASN A 127 0.85 5.55 12.34
C ASN A 127 -0.13 5.33 13.49
N LYS A 128 0.28 4.52 14.49
CA LYS A 128 -0.59 4.09 15.58
C LYS A 128 -0.95 5.23 16.55
N SER A 129 0.02 6.09 16.86
CA SER A 129 -0.17 7.21 17.81
C SER A 129 -1.01 8.33 17.22
N LYS A 130 -0.76 8.68 15.95
CA LYS A 130 -1.51 9.73 15.27
C LYS A 130 -2.85 9.26 14.71
N LYS A 131 -3.05 7.93 14.59
CA LYS A 131 -4.19 7.31 13.91
C LYS A 131 -4.34 7.81 12.47
N GLU A 132 -3.22 7.87 11.76
CA GLU A 132 -3.13 8.36 10.38
C GLU A 132 -2.71 7.23 9.43
N LEU A 133 -3.45 7.10 8.32
CA LEU A 133 -3.06 6.27 7.18
C LEU A 133 -2.49 7.17 6.09
N LEU A 134 -1.28 6.88 5.66
CA LEU A 134 -0.63 7.54 4.55
C LEU A 134 -0.54 6.57 3.37
N LEU A 135 -1.14 6.92 2.24
CA LEU A 135 -1.03 6.23 0.97
C LEU A 135 -0.07 6.99 0.06
N ILE A 136 0.91 6.31 -0.53
CA ILE A 136 1.94 6.97 -1.35
C ILE A 136 2.12 6.21 -2.65
N ARG A 137 2.26 6.92 -3.77
CA ARG A 137 2.56 6.35 -5.07
C ARG A 137 3.82 6.96 -5.69
N ASP A 138 4.61 6.13 -6.36
CA ASP A 138 5.86 6.55 -7.00
C ASP A 138 5.67 7.65 -8.07
N ARG A 139 6.78 8.32 -8.43
CA ARG A 139 6.80 9.49 -9.32
C ARG A 139 6.18 9.25 -10.70
N LEU A 140 6.32 8.04 -11.23
CA LEU A 140 5.81 7.67 -12.55
C LEU A 140 4.50 6.87 -12.49
N GLY A 141 4.05 6.50 -11.27
CA GLY A 141 2.86 5.67 -11.07
C GLY A 141 3.01 4.25 -11.59
N ILE A 142 4.23 3.70 -11.54
CA ILE A 142 4.54 2.35 -12.03
C ILE A 142 3.78 1.30 -11.22
N LYS A 143 3.76 1.46 -9.89
CA LYS A 143 2.97 0.57 -9.05
C LYS A 143 1.54 1.08 -8.93
N PRO A 144 0.54 0.22 -9.16
CA PRO A 144 -0.85 0.62 -9.07
C PRO A 144 -1.29 0.80 -7.62
N LEU A 145 -2.09 1.84 -7.38
CA LEU A 145 -2.77 2.07 -6.10
C LEU A 145 -4.11 2.75 -6.36
N TYR A 146 -5.18 2.10 -5.89
CA TYR A 146 -6.55 2.57 -5.99
C TYR A 146 -7.13 2.79 -4.61
N TYR A 147 -8.07 3.72 -4.48
CA TYR A 147 -8.77 3.97 -3.24
C TYR A 147 -10.23 4.35 -3.48
N SER A 148 -11.04 4.19 -2.44
CA SER A 148 -12.42 4.65 -2.36
C SER A 148 -12.66 5.28 -1.00
N ILE A 149 -13.26 6.45 -0.99
CA ILE A 149 -13.76 7.06 0.25
C ILE A 149 -15.14 6.48 0.50
N THR A 150 -15.33 5.94 1.70
CA THR A 150 -16.58 5.30 2.14
C THR A 150 -17.24 6.11 3.25
N GLN A 151 -18.40 5.67 3.73
CA GLN A 151 -19.07 6.34 4.84
C GLN A 151 -18.28 6.29 6.14
N SER A 152 -17.56 5.20 6.38
CA SER A 152 -16.78 5.01 7.62
C SER A 152 -15.32 5.43 7.52
N GLY A 153 -14.79 5.70 6.30
CA GLY A 153 -13.39 6.06 6.12
C GLY A 153 -12.87 5.82 4.70
N ILE A 154 -11.80 5.06 4.56
CA ILE A 154 -11.12 4.81 3.28
C ILE A 154 -10.80 3.33 3.10
N VAL A 155 -10.95 2.85 1.86
CA VAL A 155 -10.53 1.51 1.41
C VAL A 155 -9.52 1.67 0.28
N PHE A 156 -8.44 0.87 0.28
CA PHE A 156 -7.43 0.93 -0.77
C PHE A 156 -6.95 -0.46 -1.19
N ALA A 157 -6.47 -0.58 -2.42
CA ALA A 157 -5.83 -1.80 -2.92
C ALA A 157 -4.96 -1.53 -4.15
N SER A 158 -4.04 -2.46 -4.44
CA SER A 158 -3.28 -2.49 -5.69
C SER A 158 -4.15 -2.78 -6.92
N GLU A 159 -5.30 -3.43 -6.74
CA GLU A 159 -6.24 -3.76 -7.82
C GLU A 159 -7.68 -3.49 -7.42
N ILE A 160 -8.46 -3.01 -8.40
CA ILE A 160 -9.87 -2.63 -8.18
C ILE A 160 -10.69 -3.82 -7.66
N LYS A 161 -10.49 -5.04 -8.21
CA LYS A 161 -11.24 -6.23 -7.77
C LYS A 161 -11.06 -6.57 -6.30
N ALA A 162 -9.89 -6.26 -5.73
CA ALA A 162 -9.64 -6.43 -4.30
C ALA A 162 -10.40 -5.37 -3.48
N LEU A 163 -10.44 -4.15 -3.97
CA LEU A 163 -11.15 -3.04 -3.36
C LEU A 163 -12.66 -3.28 -3.32
N LEU A 164 -13.22 -3.87 -4.38
CA LEU A 164 -14.66 -4.20 -4.50
C LEU A 164 -15.14 -5.35 -3.58
N GLU A 165 -14.24 -6.03 -2.90
CA GLU A 165 -14.60 -7.01 -1.85
C GLU A 165 -15.06 -6.34 -0.55
N HIS A 166 -14.74 -5.05 -0.38
CA HIS A 166 -15.21 -4.29 0.77
C HIS A 166 -16.67 -3.84 0.54
N PRO A 167 -17.61 -4.18 1.47
CA PRO A 167 -19.04 -3.97 1.25
C PRO A 167 -19.46 -2.50 1.12
N GLU A 168 -18.69 -1.57 1.72
CA GLU A 168 -18.98 -0.14 1.63
C GLU A 168 -18.50 0.50 0.30
N VAL A 169 -17.79 -0.23 -0.56
CA VAL A 169 -17.34 0.30 -1.84
C VAL A 169 -18.45 0.14 -2.88
N PRO A 170 -19.03 1.26 -3.38
CA PRO A 170 -20.10 1.18 -4.35
C PRO A 170 -19.58 0.69 -5.71
N LYS A 171 -20.43 -0.09 -6.42
CA LYS A 171 -20.11 -0.68 -7.72
C LYS A 171 -20.74 0.05 -8.90
N ASP A 172 -21.15 1.31 -8.67
CA ASP A 172 -21.76 2.15 -9.72
C ASP A 172 -20.77 2.46 -10.84
N LEU A 173 -21.23 2.33 -12.08
CA LEU A 173 -20.42 2.62 -13.24
C LEU A 173 -20.25 4.13 -13.47
N ASN A 174 -19.05 4.50 -13.88
CA ASN A 174 -18.73 5.85 -14.35
C ASN A 174 -18.90 5.91 -15.87
N TYR A 175 -20.07 6.31 -16.32
CA TYR A 175 -20.39 6.36 -17.76
C TYR A 175 -19.47 7.31 -18.55
N ASN A 176 -18.98 8.39 -17.95
CA ASN A 176 -18.00 9.26 -18.61
C ASN A 176 -16.64 8.57 -18.78
N ALA A 177 -16.24 7.73 -17.82
CA ALA A 177 -15.03 6.93 -17.94
C ALA A 177 -15.21 5.80 -18.96
N LEU A 178 -16.40 5.20 -19.03
CA LEU A 178 -16.74 4.19 -20.04
C LEU A 178 -16.71 4.79 -21.44
N ASP A 179 -17.33 5.95 -21.66
CA ASP A 179 -17.30 6.64 -22.95
C ASP A 179 -15.87 6.98 -23.39
N CYS A 180 -15.05 7.46 -22.44
CA CYS A 180 -13.64 7.72 -22.70
C CYS A 180 -12.89 6.44 -23.11
N TYR A 181 -13.10 5.35 -22.38
CA TYR A 181 -12.48 4.04 -22.68
C TYR A 181 -12.86 3.54 -24.07
N LEU A 182 -14.15 3.63 -24.45
CA LEU A 182 -14.63 3.19 -25.76
C LEU A 182 -14.07 4.03 -26.92
N LYS A 183 -13.63 5.26 -26.66
CA LYS A 183 -13.05 6.15 -27.71
C LYS A 183 -11.55 5.99 -27.86
N VAL A 184 -10.81 5.75 -26.76
CA VAL A 184 -9.33 5.81 -26.76
C VAL A 184 -8.68 4.62 -26.05
N ASP A 185 -9.42 3.57 -25.72
CA ASP A 185 -8.97 2.35 -25.02
C ASP A 185 -8.27 2.61 -23.67
N TYR A 186 -8.52 3.79 -23.06
CA TYR A 186 -7.85 4.21 -21.83
C TYR A 186 -8.73 5.17 -21.01
N ILE A 187 -8.64 5.09 -19.68
CA ILE A 187 -9.29 6.02 -18.76
C ILE A 187 -8.22 6.93 -18.14
N PRO A 188 -8.11 8.21 -18.55
CA PRO A 188 -7.08 9.12 -18.07
C PRO A 188 -7.35 9.67 -16.68
N GLY A 189 -6.28 10.18 -16.03
CA GLY A 189 -6.33 10.81 -14.73
C GLY A 189 -6.60 9.84 -13.59
N ASN A 190 -7.26 10.32 -12.55
CA ASN A 190 -7.57 9.56 -11.35
C ASN A 190 -8.84 8.69 -11.48
N ARG A 191 -9.60 8.81 -12.57
CA ARG A 191 -10.85 8.08 -12.77
C ARG A 191 -10.62 6.60 -13.01
N THR A 192 -11.63 5.80 -12.68
CA THR A 192 -11.75 4.39 -13.05
C THR A 192 -13.11 4.13 -13.69
N ILE A 193 -13.36 2.88 -14.09
CA ILE A 193 -14.68 2.46 -14.58
C ILE A 193 -15.77 2.54 -13.50
N PHE A 194 -15.39 2.55 -12.22
CA PHE A 194 -16.29 2.71 -11.08
C PHE A 194 -16.29 4.16 -10.60
N LYS A 195 -17.49 4.71 -10.35
CA LYS A 195 -17.70 6.13 -10.01
C LYS A 195 -16.95 6.58 -8.75
N TYR A 196 -16.89 5.71 -7.74
CA TYR A 196 -16.33 6.01 -6.42
C TYR A 196 -14.97 5.38 -6.17
N VAL A 197 -14.37 4.76 -7.18
CA VAL A 197 -13.02 4.21 -7.12
C VAL A 197 -12.06 5.09 -7.93
N HIS A 198 -11.00 5.53 -7.27
CA HIS A 198 -10.03 6.45 -7.83
C HIS A 198 -8.63 5.82 -7.88
N LYS A 199 -7.82 6.21 -8.87
CA LYS A 199 -6.38 5.96 -8.88
C LYS A 199 -5.72 7.01 -8.00
N LEU A 200 -4.81 6.63 -7.11
CA LEU A 200 -3.88 7.60 -6.55
C LEU A 200 -2.94 8.04 -7.69
N LEU A 201 -2.87 9.34 -7.94
CA LEU A 201 -2.07 9.86 -9.05
C LEU A 201 -0.57 9.62 -8.84
N PRO A 202 0.25 9.55 -9.92
CA PRO A 202 1.70 9.52 -9.82
C PRO A 202 2.25 10.69 -9.00
N ALA A 203 3.28 10.46 -8.17
CA ALA A 203 3.90 11.45 -7.30
C ALA A 203 2.95 12.08 -6.25
N HIS A 204 1.87 11.41 -5.87
CA HIS A 204 0.92 11.88 -4.85
C HIS A 204 0.95 11.00 -3.60
N TYR A 205 0.52 11.61 -2.52
CA TYR A 205 0.20 10.95 -1.26
C TYR A 205 -1.06 11.56 -0.64
#